data_1f9e9fe2bd74b8d4a20bd5ada8440696
#
_entry.id   1f9e9fe2bd74b8d4a20bd5ada8440696
#
_cell.length_a   1.000
_cell.length_b   1.000
_cell.length_c   1.000
_cell.angle_alpha   90.00
_cell.angle_beta   90.00
_cell.angle_gamma   90.00
#
_symmetry.space_group_name_H-M   'P 1'
#
loop_
_entity.id
_entity.type
_entity.pdbx_description
1 polymer ?
#
loop_
_entity_poly.entity_id
_entity_poly.type
_entity_poly.pdbx_seq_one_letter_code
_entity_poly.pdbx_strand_id
1 'polypeptide(L)'
;MKNKNFIVIGASGGIGSQLVADLNDVHCNLLLGYHNEIPNIDYPIVRSAPVECQSFESIMSFIEDCKNEVDHVDGVVSLPGSILLKPPHFISEEEFHDVINLNLKSAFGVVRAAGKLLNNSSIVLLTTAVTAIGLANHEMIVAAKAGIESMVRSASTTYSSKSLRFNAVGPGLVDTPLSDRITKNPKALEISLKMHSSDRIGSPKDISAMIQFLVDPKNDWITGQTFRVDGGLSSTKTP
;
A
#
# COMPACT_ATOMS: atom_id res chain seq x y z
N MET A 1 2.94 1.73 20.00
CA MET A 1 1.68 1.93 19.21
C MET A 1 0.40 1.52 19.95
N LYS A 2 0.50 0.99 21.18
CA LYS A 2 -0.68 0.54 21.96
C LYS A 2 -1.79 1.60 21.99
N ASN A 3 -3.04 1.16 21.77
CA ASN A 3 -4.26 1.98 21.73
C ASN A 3 -4.30 3.05 20.62
N LYS A 4 -3.44 2.95 19.61
CA LYS A 4 -3.48 3.80 18.41
C LYS A 4 -4.50 3.27 17.41
N ASN A 5 -5.13 4.17 16.67
CA ASN A 5 -6.23 3.85 15.75
C ASN A 5 -5.74 3.88 14.30
N PHE A 6 -5.77 2.73 13.64
CA PHE A 6 -5.30 2.59 12.26
C PHE A 6 -6.40 2.12 11.32
N ILE A 7 -6.55 2.83 10.21
CA ILE A 7 -7.38 2.42 9.08
C ILE A 7 -6.50 1.65 8.10
N VAL A 8 -6.91 0.43 7.74
CA VAL A 8 -6.24 -0.39 6.72
C VAL A 8 -7.22 -0.69 5.60
N ILE A 9 -7.01 -0.11 4.41
CA ILE A 9 -7.78 -0.39 3.20
C ILE A 9 -7.04 -1.45 2.39
N GLY A 10 -7.75 -2.54 2.02
CA GLY A 10 -7.15 -3.75 1.45
C GLY A 10 -6.70 -4.74 2.53
N ALA A 11 -7.42 -4.76 3.66
CA ALA A 11 -7.09 -5.54 4.85
C ALA A 11 -7.12 -7.07 4.61
N SER A 12 -7.88 -7.57 3.64
CA SER A 12 -7.95 -9.02 3.29
C SER A 12 -6.87 -9.49 2.31
N GLY A 13 -6.09 -8.57 1.72
CA GLY A 13 -4.97 -8.92 0.83
C GLY A 13 -3.78 -9.53 1.58
N GLY A 14 -2.84 -10.17 0.87
CA GLY A 14 -1.70 -10.85 1.51
C GLY A 14 -0.88 -9.96 2.45
N ILE A 15 -0.52 -8.74 2.01
CA ILE A 15 0.18 -7.76 2.87
C ILE A 15 -0.78 -7.22 3.95
N GLY A 16 -2.05 -6.97 3.58
CA GLY A 16 -3.04 -6.42 4.48
C GLY A 16 -3.32 -7.33 5.68
N SER A 17 -3.53 -8.60 5.44
CA SER A 17 -3.77 -9.59 6.51
C SER A 17 -2.59 -9.69 7.47
N GLN A 18 -1.36 -9.69 6.95
CA GLN A 18 -0.17 -9.68 7.80
C GLN A 18 -0.06 -8.40 8.63
N LEU A 19 -0.27 -7.24 8.00
CA LEU A 19 -0.22 -5.95 8.70
C LEU A 19 -1.26 -5.86 9.83
N VAL A 20 -2.47 -6.34 9.56
CA VAL A 20 -3.56 -6.38 10.54
C VAL A 20 -3.18 -7.24 11.74
N ALA A 21 -2.61 -8.44 11.51
CA ALA A 21 -2.12 -9.31 12.58
C ALA A 21 -1.00 -8.62 13.40
N ASP A 22 -0.01 -8.07 12.73
CA ASP A 22 1.14 -7.42 13.39
C ASP A 22 0.72 -6.17 14.20
N LEU A 23 -0.26 -5.40 13.73
CA LEU A 23 -0.81 -4.25 14.47
C LEU A 23 -1.65 -4.70 15.67
N ASN A 24 -2.36 -5.82 15.57
CA ASN A 24 -3.08 -6.41 16.69
C ASN A 24 -2.12 -6.88 17.79
N ASP A 25 -1.00 -7.51 17.43
CA ASP A 25 0.01 -7.98 18.38
C ASP A 25 0.60 -6.86 19.25
N VAL A 26 0.58 -5.63 18.76
CA VAL A 26 0.99 -4.44 19.51
C VAL A 26 -0.20 -3.66 20.09
N HIS A 27 -1.39 -4.28 20.13
CA HIS A 27 -2.61 -3.77 20.73
C HIS A 27 -3.10 -2.44 20.15
N CYS A 28 -3.11 -2.32 18.82
CA CYS A 28 -3.74 -1.21 18.13
C CYS A 28 -5.25 -1.44 17.97
N ASN A 29 -6.00 -0.37 17.82
CA ASN A 29 -7.38 -0.39 17.38
C ASN A 29 -7.43 -0.39 15.86
N LEU A 30 -8.19 -1.30 15.27
CA LEU A 30 -8.20 -1.55 13.84
C LEU A 30 -9.54 -1.21 13.20
N LEU A 31 -9.50 -0.47 12.09
CA LEU A 31 -10.64 -0.12 11.26
C LEU A 31 -10.32 -0.60 9.83
N LEU A 32 -11.02 -1.62 9.36
CA LEU A 32 -10.62 -2.43 8.23
C LEU A 32 -11.54 -2.25 7.03
N GLY A 33 -10.97 -1.83 5.90
CA GLY A 33 -11.61 -1.78 4.60
C GLY A 33 -11.21 -2.99 3.75
N TYR A 34 -12.18 -3.72 3.21
CA TYR A 34 -11.98 -4.86 2.32
C TYR A 34 -12.79 -4.68 1.04
N HIS A 35 -12.53 -5.47 0.01
CA HIS A 35 -13.32 -5.45 -1.24
C HIS A 35 -14.45 -6.49 -1.18
N ASN A 36 -14.17 -7.75 -1.46
CA ASN A 36 -15.18 -8.81 -1.52
C ASN A 36 -15.15 -9.73 -0.30
N GLU A 37 -13.97 -9.97 0.26
CA GLU A 37 -13.77 -10.94 1.32
C GLU A 37 -13.55 -10.22 2.65
N ILE A 38 -14.35 -10.58 3.64
CA ILE A 38 -14.17 -10.10 5.01
C ILE A 38 -12.85 -10.69 5.53
N PRO A 39 -11.96 -9.88 6.12
CA PRO A 39 -10.75 -10.39 6.73
C PRO A 39 -11.08 -11.49 7.75
N ASN A 40 -10.42 -12.64 7.66
CA ASN A 40 -10.58 -13.72 8.65
C ASN A 40 -9.79 -13.32 9.92
N ILE A 41 -10.51 -12.84 10.93
CA ILE A 41 -9.97 -12.25 12.15
C ILE A 41 -10.73 -12.83 13.34
N ASP A 42 -9.98 -13.32 14.33
CA ASP A 42 -10.50 -13.93 15.57
C ASP A 42 -10.30 -13.04 16.81
N TYR A 43 -9.95 -11.77 16.61
CA TYR A 43 -9.76 -10.77 17.67
C TYR A 43 -10.62 -9.52 17.45
N PRO A 44 -10.88 -8.73 18.51
CA PRO A 44 -11.72 -7.54 18.41
C PRO A 44 -11.19 -6.49 17.45
N ILE A 45 -12.05 -5.98 16.60
CA ILE A 45 -11.79 -4.82 15.72
C ILE A 45 -12.83 -3.73 16.00
N VAL A 46 -12.48 -2.48 15.76
CA VAL A 46 -13.40 -1.34 15.95
C VAL A 46 -14.46 -1.34 14.84
N ARG A 47 -14.03 -1.49 13.58
CA ARG A 47 -14.90 -1.47 12.40
C ARG A 47 -14.35 -2.36 11.29
N SER A 48 -15.24 -2.98 10.54
CA SER A 48 -14.92 -3.63 9.26
C SER A 48 -16.05 -3.37 8.26
N ALA A 49 -15.70 -2.88 7.05
CA ALA A 49 -16.68 -2.60 6.01
C ALA A 49 -16.10 -2.76 4.59
N PRO A 50 -16.96 -3.05 3.59
CA PRO A 50 -16.53 -3.07 2.19
C PRO A 50 -16.20 -1.66 1.71
N VAL A 51 -15.16 -1.55 0.86
CA VAL A 51 -14.71 -0.30 0.26
C VAL A 51 -14.51 -0.49 -1.24
N GLU A 52 -15.28 0.25 -2.04
CA GLU A 52 -15.03 0.34 -3.47
C GLU A 52 -13.88 1.32 -3.73
N CYS A 53 -12.68 0.77 -3.89
CA CYS A 53 -11.44 1.56 -3.96
C CYS A 53 -11.33 2.42 -5.22
N GLN A 54 -12.12 2.17 -6.25
CA GLN A 54 -12.18 2.99 -7.46
C GLN A 54 -13.16 4.16 -7.34
N SER A 55 -13.93 4.24 -6.24
CA SER A 55 -14.88 5.32 -5.94
C SER A 55 -14.33 6.28 -4.88
N PHE A 56 -14.19 7.56 -5.24
CA PHE A 56 -13.83 8.60 -4.27
C PHE A 56 -14.87 8.76 -3.16
N GLU A 57 -16.13 8.55 -3.48
CA GLU A 57 -17.22 8.64 -2.52
C GLU A 57 -17.16 7.50 -1.50
N SER A 58 -16.96 6.27 -1.97
CA SER A 58 -16.82 5.10 -1.09
C SER A 58 -15.62 5.23 -0.15
N ILE A 59 -14.46 5.64 -0.66
CA ILE A 59 -13.26 5.88 0.17
C ILE A 59 -13.52 6.98 1.19
N MET A 60 -14.15 8.09 0.77
CA MET A 60 -14.45 9.24 1.64
C MET A 60 -15.38 8.83 2.76
N SER A 61 -16.51 8.18 2.42
CA SER A 61 -17.51 7.72 3.39
C SER A 61 -16.89 6.73 4.38
N PHE A 62 -16.11 5.77 3.91
CA PHE A 62 -15.45 4.81 4.79
C PHE A 62 -14.50 5.48 5.80
N ILE A 63 -13.64 6.41 5.36
CA ILE A 63 -12.70 7.10 6.25
C ILE A 63 -13.47 8.03 7.22
N GLU A 64 -14.55 8.67 6.78
CA GLU A 64 -15.41 9.49 7.63
C GLU A 64 -16.10 8.65 8.71
N ASP A 65 -16.68 7.53 8.33
CA ASP A 65 -17.28 6.57 9.27
C ASP A 65 -16.24 6.07 10.30
N CYS A 66 -15.04 5.67 9.83
CA CYS A 66 -13.97 5.25 10.72
C CYS A 66 -13.57 6.36 11.71
N LYS A 67 -13.47 7.60 11.24
CA LYS A 67 -13.16 8.75 12.09
C LYS A 67 -14.23 8.99 13.17
N ASN A 68 -15.50 8.69 12.88
CA ASN A 68 -16.60 8.85 13.82
C ASN A 68 -16.65 7.77 14.91
N GLU A 69 -15.98 6.64 14.70
CA GLU A 69 -15.88 5.53 15.68
C GLU A 69 -14.75 5.71 16.70
N VAL A 70 -13.81 6.65 16.46
CA VAL A 70 -12.63 6.87 17.32
C VAL A 70 -12.37 8.35 17.52
N ASP A 71 -11.74 8.71 18.64
CA ASP A 71 -11.40 10.11 18.95
C ASP A 71 -10.39 10.70 17.97
N HIS A 72 -9.46 9.86 17.48
CA HIS A 72 -8.39 10.27 16.57
C HIS A 72 -7.96 9.11 15.68
N VAL A 73 -7.70 9.37 14.40
CA VAL A 73 -7.09 8.41 13.48
C VAL A 73 -5.59 8.68 13.40
N ASP A 74 -4.77 7.78 13.94
CA ASP A 74 -3.31 7.92 13.98
C ASP A 74 -2.67 7.62 12.61
N GLY A 75 -3.28 6.75 11.82
CA GLY A 75 -2.79 6.49 10.47
C GLY A 75 -3.77 5.78 9.55
N VAL A 76 -3.50 5.92 8.25
CA VAL A 76 -4.23 5.26 7.16
C VAL A 76 -3.23 4.54 6.26
N VAL A 77 -3.47 3.26 6.03
CA VAL A 77 -2.68 2.44 5.10
C VAL A 77 -3.56 2.04 3.93
N SER A 78 -3.09 2.31 2.70
CA SER A 78 -3.79 1.97 1.47
C SER A 78 -2.98 0.96 0.67
N LEU A 79 -3.51 -0.26 0.55
CA LEU A 79 -2.87 -1.41 -0.08
C LEU A 79 -3.49 -1.86 -1.41
N PRO A 80 -4.65 -1.35 -1.87
CA PRO A 80 -5.25 -1.81 -3.13
C PRO A 80 -4.29 -1.68 -4.31
N GLY A 81 -4.37 -2.66 -5.21
CA GLY A 81 -3.57 -2.65 -6.42
C GLY A 81 -3.78 -3.90 -7.25
N SER A 82 -3.31 -3.83 -8.49
CA SER A 82 -3.27 -4.94 -9.44
C SER A 82 -1.89 -5.04 -10.08
N ILE A 83 -1.64 -6.16 -10.76
CA ILE A 83 -0.45 -6.38 -11.57
C ILE A 83 -0.90 -6.69 -12.99
N LEU A 84 -0.48 -5.87 -13.94
CA LEU A 84 -0.62 -6.13 -15.38
C LEU A 84 0.77 -6.05 -16.02
N LEU A 85 1.29 -7.21 -16.46
CA LEU A 85 2.57 -7.33 -17.14
C LEU A 85 2.33 -7.67 -18.61
N LYS A 86 2.36 -6.65 -19.46
CA LYS A 86 1.99 -6.77 -20.87
C LYS A 86 2.65 -5.65 -21.68
N PRO A 87 3.20 -5.94 -22.87
CA PRO A 87 3.72 -4.89 -23.73
C PRO A 87 2.65 -3.84 -24.05
N PRO A 88 2.97 -2.53 -24.05
CA PRO A 88 2.00 -1.46 -24.20
C PRO A 88 1.10 -1.58 -25.44
N HIS A 89 1.64 -2.04 -26.58
CA HIS A 89 0.89 -2.17 -27.84
C HIS A 89 -0.16 -3.30 -27.83
N PHE A 90 -0.20 -4.12 -26.77
CA PHE A 90 -1.25 -5.13 -26.54
C PHE A 90 -2.23 -4.75 -25.44
N ILE A 91 -1.98 -3.64 -24.72
CA ILE A 91 -2.88 -3.16 -23.64
C ILE A 91 -4.08 -2.48 -24.29
N SER A 92 -5.29 -2.91 -23.92
CA SER A 92 -6.52 -2.24 -24.33
C SER A 92 -6.76 -0.97 -23.49
N GLU A 93 -7.61 -0.08 -23.99
CA GLU A 93 -8.00 1.12 -23.25
C GLU A 93 -8.71 0.77 -21.92
N GLU A 94 -9.52 -0.28 -21.91
CA GLU A 94 -10.17 -0.82 -20.71
C GLU A 94 -9.13 -1.28 -19.67
N GLU A 95 -8.16 -2.11 -20.06
CA GLU A 95 -7.07 -2.55 -19.19
C GLU A 95 -6.25 -1.36 -18.66
N PHE A 96 -6.03 -0.34 -19.48
CA PHE A 96 -5.37 0.89 -19.07
C PHE A 96 -6.16 1.60 -17.96
N HIS A 97 -7.46 1.80 -18.16
CA HIS A 97 -8.33 2.43 -17.17
C HIS A 97 -8.41 1.62 -15.88
N ASP A 98 -8.51 0.31 -15.95
CA ASP A 98 -8.55 -0.58 -14.79
C ASP A 98 -7.29 -0.45 -13.94
N VAL A 99 -6.11 -0.47 -14.57
CA VAL A 99 -4.83 -0.31 -13.84
C VAL A 99 -4.73 1.08 -13.21
N ILE A 100 -5.07 2.14 -13.93
CA ILE A 100 -5.05 3.52 -13.38
C ILE A 100 -6.06 3.65 -12.24
N ASN A 101 -7.28 3.18 -12.43
CA ASN A 101 -8.34 3.32 -11.44
C ASN A 101 -8.02 2.59 -10.15
N LEU A 102 -7.56 1.33 -10.23
CA LEU A 102 -7.29 0.55 -9.03
C LEU A 102 -5.97 0.94 -8.35
N ASN A 103 -4.95 1.34 -9.09
CA ASN A 103 -3.64 1.65 -8.49
C ASN A 103 -3.47 3.14 -8.15
N LEU A 104 -3.69 4.06 -9.10
CA LEU A 104 -3.39 5.47 -8.90
C LEU A 104 -4.59 6.25 -8.35
N LYS A 105 -5.77 6.09 -8.97
CA LYS A 105 -6.98 6.81 -8.55
C LYS A 105 -7.40 6.42 -7.13
N SER A 106 -7.29 5.13 -6.74
CA SER A 106 -7.57 4.68 -5.37
C SER A 106 -6.67 5.38 -4.34
N ALA A 107 -5.36 5.41 -4.60
CA ALA A 107 -4.40 6.10 -3.74
C ALA A 107 -4.68 7.62 -3.66
N PHE A 108 -5.02 8.25 -4.78
CA PHE A 108 -5.43 9.65 -4.81
C PHE A 108 -6.70 9.89 -3.99
N GLY A 109 -7.66 8.97 -4.05
CA GLY A 109 -8.88 9.00 -3.23
C GLY A 109 -8.59 9.02 -1.73
N VAL A 110 -7.62 8.21 -1.29
CA VAL A 110 -7.17 8.20 0.12
C VAL A 110 -6.50 9.51 0.50
N VAL A 111 -5.60 10.05 -0.34
CA VAL A 111 -4.97 11.37 -0.09
C VAL A 111 -6.02 12.48 0.01
N ARG A 112 -7.01 12.47 -0.91
CA ARG A 112 -8.13 13.42 -0.91
C ARG A 112 -8.96 13.33 0.37
N ALA A 113 -9.31 12.12 0.80
CA ALA A 113 -10.10 11.90 2.02
C ALA A 113 -9.32 12.29 3.29
N ALA A 114 -8.06 11.86 3.40
CA ALA A 114 -7.20 12.22 4.51
C ALA A 114 -7.01 13.74 4.61
N GLY A 115 -6.73 14.40 3.49
CA GLY A 115 -6.57 15.86 3.43
C GLY A 115 -7.82 16.64 3.85
N LYS A 116 -9.02 16.09 3.60
CA LYS A 116 -10.29 16.71 4.00
C LYS A 116 -10.63 16.44 5.47
N LEU A 117 -10.45 15.20 5.93
CA LEU A 117 -11.04 14.69 7.17
C LEU A 117 -10.07 14.63 8.35
N LEU A 118 -8.76 14.46 8.11
CA LEU A 118 -7.80 14.11 9.14
C LEU A 118 -6.83 15.24 9.46
N ASN A 119 -6.21 15.13 10.65
CA ASN A 119 -5.09 15.95 11.12
C ASN A 119 -4.15 15.05 11.93
N ASN A 120 -2.88 15.41 11.99
CA ASN A 120 -1.85 14.71 12.79
C ASN A 120 -1.87 13.19 12.60
N SER A 121 -1.90 12.74 11.34
CA SER A 121 -2.01 11.33 10.96
C SER A 121 -0.92 10.94 9.97
N SER A 122 -0.53 9.67 9.96
CA SER A 122 0.41 9.11 8.99
C SER A 122 -0.33 8.37 7.88
N ILE A 123 -0.12 8.73 6.64
CA ILE A 123 -0.71 8.09 5.46
C ILE A 123 0.39 7.31 4.73
N VAL A 124 0.20 6.00 4.59
CA VAL A 124 1.13 5.12 3.88
C VAL A 124 0.44 4.52 2.66
N LEU A 125 1.04 4.73 1.50
CA LEU A 125 0.57 4.24 0.21
C LEU A 125 1.51 3.16 -0.34
N LEU A 126 0.98 2.21 -1.12
CA LEU A 126 1.78 1.15 -1.70
C LEU A 126 2.16 1.47 -3.16
N THR A 127 3.47 1.61 -3.42
CA THR A 127 4.07 1.69 -4.75
C THR A 127 4.71 0.36 -5.15
N THR A 128 5.81 0.36 -5.86
CA THR A 128 6.61 -0.82 -6.22
C THR A 128 8.08 -0.44 -6.39
N ALA A 129 9.00 -1.35 -6.11
CA ALA A 129 10.42 -1.13 -6.31
C ALA A 129 10.79 -0.95 -7.80
N VAL A 130 10.00 -1.52 -8.71
CA VAL A 130 10.28 -1.44 -10.16
C VAL A 130 10.09 -0.05 -10.77
N THR A 131 9.57 0.92 -10.03
CA THR A 131 9.58 2.34 -10.44
C THR A 131 11.00 2.92 -10.55
N ALA A 132 11.99 2.31 -9.90
CA ALA A 132 13.37 2.76 -9.91
C ALA A 132 14.26 2.04 -10.94
N ILE A 133 13.72 0.99 -11.58
CA ILE A 133 14.45 0.19 -12.57
C ILE A 133 13.58 -0.05 -13.81
N GLY A 134 14.20 -0.33 -14.96
CA GLY A 134 13.51 -0.70 -16.18
C GLY A 134 13.33 -2.21 -16.29
N LEU A 135 12.09 -2.68 -16.18
CA LEU A 135 11.73 -4.08 -16.46
C LEU A 135 10.76 -4.13 -17.63
N ALA A 136 11.00 -5.09 -18.55
CA ALA A 136 10.13 -5.28 -19.71
C ALA A 136 8.69 -5.60 -19.28
N ASN A 137 7.72 -5.07 -20.03
CA ASN A 137 6.28 -5.28 -19.83
C ASN A 137 5.70 -4.68 -18.53
N HIS A 138 6.46 -3.82 -17.84
CA HIS A 138 6.02 -3.16 -16.60
C HIS A 138 5.58 -1.71 -16.83
N GLU A 139 5.58 -1.21 -18.03
CA GLU A 139 5.36 0.21 -18.36
C GLU A 139 4.07 0.74 -17.75
N MET A 140 2.98 -0.04 -17.85
CA MET A 140 1.67 0.38 -17.36
C MET A 140 1.62 0.49 -15.83
N ILE A 141 2.07 -0.55 -15.14
CA ILE A 141 2.05 -0.55 -13.66
C ILE A 141 3.04 0.46 -13.09
N VAL A 142 4.21 0.61 -13.73
CA VAL A 142 5.22 1.61 -13.31
C VAL A 142 4.68 3.02 -13.47
N ALA A 143 3.99 3.34 -14.57
CA ALA A 143 3.38 4.65 -14.77
C ALA A 143 2.38 5.00 -13.65
N ALA A 144 1.51 4.06 -13.27
CA ALA A 144 0.55 4.26 -12.18
C ALA A 144 1.24 4.41 -10.82
N LYS A 145 2.21 3.56 -10.51
CA LYS A 145 2.87 3.52 -9.19
C LYS A 145 3.89 4.65 -9.00
N ALA A 146 4.59 5.09 -10.04
CA ALA A 146 5.45 6.27 -10.00
C ALA A 146 4.65 7.55 -9.72
N GLY A 147 3.41 7.62 -10.21
CA GLY A 147 2.47 8.69 -9.86
C GLY A 147 2.23 8.79 -8.35
N ILE A 148 2.14 7.66 -7.64
CA ILE A 148 2.00 7.64 -6.18
C ILE A 148 3.25 8.22 -5.49
N GLU A 149 4.45 7.87 -5.96
CA GLU A 149 5.71 8.39 -5.38
C GLU A 149 5.83 9.92 -5.53
N SER A 150 5.38 10.46 -6.65
CA SER A 150 5.35 11.91 -6.86
C SER A 150 4.24 12.58 -6.05
N MET A 151 3.08 11.92 -5.92
CA MET A 151 1.95 12.40 -5.15
C MET A 151 2.26 12.53 -3.66
N VAL A 152 2.96 11.57 -3.02
CA VAL A 152 3.29 11.66 -1.59
C VAL A 152 4.20 12.86 -1.30
N ARG A 153 5.13 13.21 -2.19
CA ARG A 153 5.97 14.42 -2.05
C ARG A 153 5.14 15.70 -2.07
N SER A 154 4.23 15.80 -3.02
CA SER A 154 3.35 16.97 -3.15
C SER A 154 2.34 17.06 -2.00
N ALA A 155 1.73 15.94 -1.61
CA ALA A 155 0.76 15.87 -0.53
C ALA A 155 1.36 16.25 0.83
N SER A 156 2.59 15.81 1.13
CA SER A 156 3.29 16.17 2.37
C SER A 156 3.49 17.69 2.52
N THR A 157 3.69 18.40 1.42
CA THR A 157 3.76 19.88 1.42
C THR A 157 2.37 20.50 1.54
N THR A 158 1.41 20.03 0.75
CA THR A 158 0.05 20.60 0.70
C THR A 158 -0.64 20.54 2.07
N TYR A 159 -0.44 19.46 2.81
CA TYR A 159 -1.11 19.22 4.09
C TYR A 159 -0.21 19.36 5.31
N SER A 160 0.93 20.02 5.18
CA SER A 160 1.87 20.25 6.29
C SER A 160 1.25 21.00 7.48
N SER A 161 0.38 21.98 7.20
CA SER A 161 -0.34 22.73 8.24
C SER A 161 -1.31 21.88 9.05
N LYS A 162 -1.70 20.71 8.55
CA LYS A 162 -2.52 19.71 9.24
C LYS A 162 -1.70 18.65 9.96
N SER A 163 -0.37 18.74 9.94
CA SER A 163 0.54 17.72 10.46
C SER A 163 0.28 16.32 9.86
N LEU A 164 -0.16 16.26 8.59
CA LEU A 164 -0.31 15.01 7.88
C LEU A 164 1.01 14.59 7.25
N ARG A 165 1.41 13.36 7.48
CA ARG A 165 2.60 12.75 6.86
C ARG A 165 2.17 11.79 5.76
N PHE A 166 2.80 11.87 4.61
CA PHE A 166 2.54 10.99 3.46
C PHE A 166 3.82 10.31 3.05
N ASN A 167 3.83 8.98 3.08
CA ASN A 167 4.96 8.18 2.62
C ASN A 167 4.48 7.02 1.73
N ALA A 168 5.38 6.46 0.95
CA ALA A 168 5.13 5.29 0.13
C ALA A 168 6.09 4.15 0.49
N VAL A 169 5.58 2.92 0.42
CA VAL A 169 6.39 1.70 0.49
C VAL A 169 6.39 1.05 -0.88
N GLY A 170 7.57 0.72 -1.40
CA GLY A 170 7.79 0.08 -2.70
C GLY A 170 8.33 -1.34 -2.54
N PRO A 171 7.46 -2.36 -2.54
CA PRO A 171 7.88 -3.76 -2.47
C PRO A 171 8.63 -4.21 -3.73
N GLY A 172 9.59 -5.15 -3.56
CA GLY A 172 10.02 -6.06 -4.61
C GLY A 172 8.96 -7.14 -4.88
N LEU A 173 9.38 -8.30 -5.38
CA LEU A 173 8.46 -9.44 -5.47
C LEU A 173 8.18 -10.00 -4.08
N VAL A 174 6.91 -9.99 -3.68
CA VAL A 174 6.43 -10.50 -2.38
C VAL A 174 5.51 -11.69 -2.62
N ASP A 175 5.65 -12.74 -1.84
CA ASP A 175 4.80 -13.94 -1.92
C ASP A 175 3.40 -13.64 -1.37
N THR A 176 2.47 -13.42 -2.28
CA THR A 176 1.07 -13.07 -2.00
C THR A 176 0.17 -13.64 -3.10
N PRO A 177 -1.15 -13.80 -2.88
CA PRO A 177 -2.07 -14.20 -3.93
C PRO A 177 -2.02 -13.31 -5.19
N LEU A 178 -1.71 -12.03 -5.03
CA LEU A 178 -1.57 -11.09 -6.15
C LEU A 178 -0.40 -11.46 -7.08
N SER A 179 0.67 -12.04 -6.56
CA SER A 179 1.88 -12.41 -7.28
C SER A 179 1.92 -13.89 -7.71
N ASP A 180 0.88 -14.67 -7.45
CA ASP A 180 0.80 -16.11 -7.74
C ASP A 180 1.23 -16.49 -9.16
N ARG A 181 0.89 -15.67 -10.15
CA ARG A 181 1.28 -15.91 -11.55
C ARG A 181 2.79 -15.92 -11.77
N ILE A 182 3.54 -15.27 -10.89
CA ILE A 182 5.00 -15.21 -10.91
C ILE A 182 5.56 -16.25 -9.95
N THR A 183 5.10 -16.25 -8.69
CA THR A 183 5.67 -17.08 -7.62
C THR A 183 5.40 -18.57 -7.81
N LYS A 184 4.27 -18.94 -8.43
CA LYS A 184 3.92 -20.33 -8.78
C LYS A 184 4.48 -20.81 -10.13
N ASN A 185 5.13 -19.94 -10.91
CA ASN A 185 5.82 -20.31 -12.13
C ASN A 185 7.32 -20.50 -11.85
N PRO A 186 7.88 -21.72 -11.90
CA PRO A 186 9.26 -21.98 -11.52
C PRO A 186 10.30 -21.14 -12.28
N LYS A 187 10.08 -20.92 -13.59
CA LYS A 187 11.01 -20.13 -14.43
C LYS A 187 10.94 -18.65 -14.07
N ALA A 188 9.74 -18.09 -13.87
CA ALA A 188 9.57 -16.70 -13.49
C ALA A 188 10.11 -16.44 -12.08
N LEU A 189 9.88 -17.37 -11.14
CA LEU A 189 10.42 -17.30 -9.79
C LEU A 189 11.96 -17.35 -9.81
N GLU A 190 12.58 -18.25 -10.55
CA GLU A 190 14.04 -18.35 -10.66
C GLU A 190 14.66 -17.03 -11.19
N ILE A 191 14.05 -16.44 -12.22
CA ILE A 191 14.48 -15.15 -12.76
C ILE A 191 14.36 -14.07 -11.69
N SER A 192 13.23 -14.01 -10.99
CA SER A 192 13.01 -13.03 -9.93
C SER A 192 13.99 -13.19 -8.77
N LEU A 193 14.29 -14.43 -8.34
CA LEU A 193 15.28 -14.69 -7.30
C LEU A 193 16.66 -14.14 -7.68
N LYS A 194 17.09 -14.33 -8.93
CA LYS A 194 18.38 -13.82 -9.42
C LYS A 194 18.45 -12.29 -9.50
N MET A 195 17.31 -11.63 -9.53
CA MET A 195 17.24 -10.15 -9.53
C MET A 195 17.37 -9.53 -8.15
N HIS A 196 17.09 -10.30 -7.07
CA HIS A 196 17.19 -9.83 -5.71
C HIS A 196 18.57 -10.21 -5.12
N SER A 197 19.24 -9.27 -4.46
CA SER A 197 20.53 -9.55 -3.82
C SER A 197 20.40 -10.37 -2.54
N SER A 198 19.23 -10.38 -1.92
CA SER A 198 18.88 -11.33 -0.86
C SER A 198 18.36 -12.61 -1.52
N ASP A 199 18.95 -13.75 -1.26
CA ASP A 199 18.64 -15.05 -1.89
C ASP A 199 17.19 -15.55 -1.68
N ARG A 200 16.23 -14.64 -1.59
CA ARG A 200 14.80 -14.92 -1.43
C ARG A 200 13.93 -13.80 -2.02
N ILE A 201 12.69 -14.12 -2.31
CA ILE A 201 11.63 -13.12 -2.49
C ILE A 201 11.15 -12.58 -1.13
N GLY A 202 10.45 -11.46 -1.15
CA GLY A 202 9.85 -10.87 0.04
C GLY A 202 8.68 -11.70 0.58
N SER A 203 8.42 -11.55 1.85
CA SER A 203 7.21 -12.01 2.53
C SER A 203 6.31 -10.81 2.90
N PRO A 204 5.01 -11.00 3.13
CA PRO A 204 4.15 -9.94 3.65
C PRO A 204 4.68 -9.25 4.90
N LYS A 205 5.38 -10.00 5.77
CA LYS A 205 5.98 -9.50 7.00
C LYS A 205 7.09 -8.47 6.74
N ASP A 206 7.88 -8.63 5.67
CA ASP A 206 8.91 -7.66 5.31
C ASP A 206 8.31 -6.28 5.02
N ILE A 207 7.15 -6.26 4.35
CA ILE A 207 6.45 -5.03 3.98
C ILE A 207 5.69 -4.46 5.18
N SER A 208 5.02 -5.32 5.95
CA SER A 208 4.30 -4.93 7.16
C SER A 208 5.21 -4.22 8.17
N ALA A 209 6.43 -4.72 8.37
CA ALA A 209 7.41 -4.10 9.28
C ALA A 209 7.74 -2.65 8.90
N MET A 210 7.93 -2.35 7.61
CA MET A 210 8.17 -0.98 7.15
C MET A 210 6.92 -0.11 7.29
N ILE A 211 5.74 -0.65 6.99
CA ILE A 211 4.48 0.09 7.16
C ILE A 211 4.28 0.45 8.63
N GLN A 212 4.46 -0.50 9.56
CA GLN A 212 4.37 -0.26 11.00
C GLN A 212 5.34 0.85 11.44
N PHE A 213 6.59 0.81 10.95
CA PHE A 213 7.57 1.85 11.24
C PHE A 213 7.08 3.24 10.80
N LEU A 214 6.49 3.34 9.61
CA LEU A 214 6.03 4.61 9.05
C LEU A 214 4.75 5.15 9.72
N VAL A 215 3.86 4.27 10.18
CA VAL A 215 2.64 4.70 10.89
C VAL A 215 2.87 4.98 12.36
N ASP A 216 3.99 4.52 12.96
CA ASP A 216 4.29 4.81 14.36
C ASP A 216 4.44 6.33 14.56
N PRO A 217 3.66 6.94 15.47
CA PRO A 217 3.75 8.38 15.77
C PRO A 217 5.13 8.83 16.26
N LYS A 218 5.96 7.92 16.76
CA LYS A 218 7.35 8.25 17.17
C LYS A 218 8.24 8.64 15.99
N ASN A 219 7.88 8.26 14.77
CA ASN A 219 8.62 8.54 13.55
C ASN A 219 8.04 9.77 12.81
N ASP A 220 7.72 10.83 13.55
CA ASP A 220 7.00 12.01 13.08
C ASP A 220 7.81 12.90 12.13
N TRP A 221 9.14 12.71 12.06
CA TRP A 221 10.04 13.46 11.17
C TRP A 221 10.16 12.88 9.75
N ILE A 222 9.37 11.83 9.43
CA ILE A 222 9.43 11.15 8.14
C ILE A 222 8.16 11.46 7.34
N THR A 223 8.32 12.19 6.22
CA THR A 223 7.25 12.52 5.28
C THR A 223 7.81 12.76 3.87
N GLY A 224 6.99 12.55 2.84
CA GLY A 224 7.35 12.75 1.43
C GLY A 224 8.31 11.69 0.88
N GLN A 225 8.53 10.58 1.59
CA GLN A 225 9.54 9.59 1.24
C GLN A 225 8.93 8.35 0.58
N THR A 226 9.74 7.70 -0.25
CA THR A 226 9.48 6.36 -0.76
C THR A 226 10.55 5.40 -0.24
N PHE A 227 10.11 4.37 0.48
CA PHE A 227 10.97 3.34 1.04
C PHE A 227 10.83 2.05 0.24
N ARG A 228 11.90 1.61 -0.41
CA ARG A 228 11.91 0.34 -1.13
C ARG A 228 12.29 -0.80 -0.19
N VAL A 229 11.44 -1.82 -0.16
CA VAL A 229 11.63 -3.04 0.64
C VAL A 229 11.63 -4.19 -0.37
N ASP A 230 12.77 -4.44 -0.97
CA ASP A 230 12.87 -5.17 -2.23
C ASP A 230 14.07 -6.12 -2.32
N GLY A 231 14.72 -6.43 -1.19
CA GLY A 231 15.88 -7.33 -1.18
C GLY A 231 17.05 -6.88 -2.08
N GLY A 232 17.14 -5.57 -2.34
CA GLY A 232 18.20 -4.99 -3.16
C GLY A 232 17.87 -4.91 -4.66
N LEU A 233 16.68 -5.36 -5.09
CA LEU A 233 16.27 -5.38 -6.50
C LEU A 233 16.51 -4.06 -7.23
N SER A 234 16.16 -2.94 -6.61
CA SER A 234 16.22 -1.61 -7.26
C SER A 234 17.52 -0.84 -7.01
N SER A 235 18.38 -1.28 -6.10
CA SER A 235 19.52 -0.51 -5.64
C SER A 235 20.87 -1.21 -5.75
N THR A 236 20.86 -2.52 -5.96
CA THR A 236 22.08 -3.30 -6.07
C THR A 236 22.17 -3.99 -7.44
N LYS A 237 23.37 -4.41 -7.81
CA LYS A 237 23.64 -5.20 -9.00
C LYS A 237 24.07 -6.59 -8.54
N THR A 238 23.25 -7.58 -8.85
CA THR A 238 23.65 -8.99 -8.62
C THR A 238 24.81 -9.36 -9.55
N PRO A 239 25.76 -10.17 -9.08
CA PRO A 239 26.93 -10.62 -9.86
C PRO A 239 26.53 -11.33 -11.16
#